data_53ac4baa75106104316c70bfdcf27163
#
_entry.id   53ac4baa75106104316c70bfdcf27163
#
_cell.length_a   1.000
_cell.length_b   1.000
_cell.length_c   1.000
_cell.angle_alpha   90.00
_cell.angle_beta   90.00
_cell.angle_gamma   90.00
#
_symmetry.space_group_name_H-M   'P 1'
#
loop_
_entity.id
_entity.type
_entity.pdbx_description
1 polymer ?
#
loop_
_entity_poly.entity_id
_entity_poly.type
_entity_poly.pdbx_seq_one_letter_code
_entity_poly.pdbx_strand_id
1 'polypeptide(L)'
;MTAPADAAVDAVIFDLDGTLVDTAPEFITVVQDMRKRHGLAPLEDTTIRQTVTNGAAALVSLAMDIPLSDPAFENHRQTFLRAYQSSIGEASQVYSGLRELLAILKDKNIPWGVATNKLRLYAEPLLTSLAFNPPAGSLVTPSDVVNPKPDPESILLSCRNLGARPEKSVYVGDHLRDIEAGRAAGCCTIAAAYGYLEPGENPAAWGADHLVGSSEELCELLVRIIE
;
A
#
# COMPACT_ATOMS: atom_id res chain seq x y z
N MET A 1 -34.11 20.67 -0.41
CA MET A 1 -33.00 19.72 -0.62
C MET A 1 -32.68 19.16 0.75
N THR A 2 -33.07 17.91 1.02
CA THR A 2 -32.70 17.22 2.25
C THR A 2 -31.18 16.97 2.21
N ALA A 3 -30.47 17.37 3.25
CA ALA A 3 -29.08 16.94 3.44
C ALA A 3 -29.00 15.40 3.32
N PRO A 4 -27.99 14.85 2.66
CA PRO A 4 -27.81 13.40 2.64
C PRO A 4 -27.75 12.90 4.08
N ALA A 5 -28.40 11.77 4.35
CA ALA A 5 -28.30 11.10 5.66
C ALA A 5 -26.82 10.99 6.02
N ASP A 6 -26.49 11.28 7.27
CA ASP A 6 -25.12 11.29 7.80
C ASP A 6 -24.52 9.90 7.62
N ALA A 7 -23.74 9.70 6.52
CA ALA A 7 -23.14 8.41 6.21
C ALA A 7 -22.29 7.96 7.40
N ALA A 8 -22.35 6.67 7.75
CA ALA A 8 -21.57 6.12 8.85
C ALA A 8 -20.06 6.33 8.61
N VAL A 9 -19.63 6.29 7.35
CA VAL A 9 -18.23 6.49 6.89
C VAL A 9 -18.18 7.60 5.83
N ASP A 10 -17.25 8.54 6.01
CA ASP A 10 -17.04 9.65 5.06
C ASP A 10 -16.08 9.25 3.92
N ALA A 11 -15.08 8.39 4.18
CA ALA A 11 -14.13 7.92 3.17
C ALA A 11 -13.43 6.61 3.60
N VAL A 12 -12.92 5.88 2.60
CA VAL A 12 -11.99 4.75 2.82
C VAL A 12 -10.66 5.07 2.16
N ILE A 13 -9.57 4.96 2.92
CA ILE A 13 -8.22 5.25 2.45
C ILE A 13 -7.38 3.99 2.61
N PHE A 14 -6.62 3.63 1.59
CA PHE A 14 -5.78 2.42 1.56
C PHE A 14 -4.30 2.80 1.49
N ASP A 15 -3.43 1.98 2.09
CA ASP A 15 -2.08 1.88 1.55
C ASP A 15 -2.11 1.20 0.17
N LEU A 16 -1.01 1.21 -0.54
CA LEU A 16 -0.95 0.73 -1.91
C LEU A 16 -0.36 -0.69 -1.99
N ASP A 17 0.95 -0.80 -1.72
CA ASP A 17 1.70 -2.05 -1.87
C ASP A 17 1.35 -3.01 -0.72
N GLY A 18 0.90 -4.23 -1.03
CA GLY A 18 0.52 -5.22 -0.02
C GLY A 18 -0.90 -5.04 0.57
N THR A 19 -1.56 -3.92 0.29
CA THR A 19 -2.90 -3.63 0.82
C THR A 19 -3.96 -3.57 -0.28
N LEU A 20 -3.86 -2.61 -1.20
CA LEU A 20 -4.76 -2.47 -2.33
C LEU A 20 -4.29 -3.31 -3.53
N VAL A 21 -2.99 -3.41 -3.71
CA VAL A 21 -2.35 -4.02 -4.87
C VAL A 21 -1.24 -4.97 -4.43
N ASP A 22 -1.24 -6.19 -4.96
CA ASP A 22 -0.08 -7.09 -4.90
C ASP A 22 0.93 -6.66 -5.95
N THR A 23 1.97 -5.96 -5.53
CA THR A 23 3.08 -5.49 -6.37
C THR A 23 4.33 -6.36 -6.27
N ALA A 24 4.34 -7.36 -5.39
CA ALA A 24 5.50 -8.22 -5.19
C ALA A 24 5.95 -8.98 -6.44
N PRO A 25 5.08 -9.43 -7.37
CA PRO A 25 5.51 -10.14 -8.57
C PRO A 25 6.51 -9.37 -9.43
N GLU A 26 6.35 -8.05 -9.56
CA GLU A 26 7.30 -7.20 -10.29
C GLU A 26 8.64 -7.09 -9.58
N PHE A 27 8.63 -6.88 -8.25
CA PHE A 27 9.84 -6.83 -7.45
C PHE A 27 10.59 -8.16 -7.47
N ILE A 28 9.87 -9.30 -7.41
CA ILE A 28 10.45 -10.64 -7.56
C ILE A 28 11.18 -10.77 -8.90
N THR A 29 10.52 -10.40 -9.99
CA THR A 29 11.12 -10.43 -11.33
C THR A 29 12.40 -9.60 -11.41
N VAL A 30 12.34 -8.34 -10.92
CA VAL A 30 13.50 -7.43 -10.95
C VAL A 30 14.67 -7.95 -10.11
N VAL A 31 14.41 -8.46 -8.90
CA VAL A 31 15.43 -9.04 -8.02
C VAL A 31 16.07 -10.27 -8.66
N GLN A 32 15.26 -11.21 -9.16
CA GLN A 32 15.77 -12.44 -9.79
C GLN A 32 16.60 -12.14 -11.04
N ASP A 33 16.18 -11.19 -11.86
CA ASP A 33 16.93 -10.73 -13.05
C ASP A 33 18.26 -10.08 -12.66
N MET A 34 18.29 -9.27 -11.60
CA MET A 34 19.54 -8.69 -11.11
C MET A 34 20.50 -9.78 -10.65
N ARG A 35 20.04 -10.74 -9.84
CA ARG A 35 20.85 -11.86 -9.38
C ARG A 35 21.42 -12.66 -10.53
N LYS A 36 20.58 -13.02 -11.51
CA LYS A 36 20.97 -13.75 -12.71
C LYS A 36 22.09 -13.04 -13.50
N ARG A 37 21.96 -11.72 -13.71
CA ARG A 37 22.97 -10.91 -14.43
C ARG A 37 24.32 -10.86 -13.71
N HIS A 38 24.33 -11.04 -12.39
CA HIS A 38 25.55 -11.03 -11.57
C HIS A 38 26.03 -12.46 -11.21
N GLY A 39 25.44 -13.51 -11.79
CA GLY A 39 25.82 -14.88 -11.53
C GLY A 39 25.51 -15.39 -10.12
N LEU A 40 24.59 -14.72 -9.43
CA LEU A 40 24.13 -15.10 -8.08
C LEU A 40 23.00 -16.13 -8.18
N ALA A 41 22.91 -17.02 -7.21
CA ALA A 41 21.82 -17.99 -7.09
C ALA A 41 20.47 -17.27 -6.90
N PRO A 42 19.36 -17.82 -7.46
CA PRO A 42 18.03 -17.26 -7.20
C PRO A 42 17.68 -17.34 -5.70
N LEU A 43 16.78 -16.44 -5.30
CA LEU A 43 16.18 -16.44 -3.94
C LEU A 43 14.79 -17.08 -3.99
N GLU A 44 14.32 -17.51 -2.82
CA GLU A 44 12.92 -17.89 -2.66
C GLU A 44 12.03 -16.65 -2.83
N ASP A 45 10.98 -16.75 -3.63
CA ASP A 45 10.07 -15.64 -3.93
C ASP A 45 9.40 -15.09 -2.66
N THR A 46 9.15 -15.95 -1.67
CA THR A 46 8.62 -15.57 -0.35
C THR A 46 9.56 -14.64 0.39
N THR A 47 10.89 -14.84 0.31
CA THR A 47 11.88 -13.96 0.93
C THR A 47 11.86 -12.57 0.30
N ILE A 48 11.76 -12.51 -1.03
CA ILE A 48 11.69 -11.24 -1.75
C ILE A 48 10.38 -10.52 -1.39
N ARG A 49 9.24 -11.23 -1.42
CA ARG A 49 7.91 -10.69 -1.07
C ARG A 49 7.91 -10.05 0.33
N GLN A 50 8.42 -10.74 1.33
CA GLN A 50 8.51 -10.25 2.71
C GLN A 50 9.39 -9.00 2.85
N THR A 51 10.37 -8.82 1.94
CA THR A 51 11.28 -7.67 1.94
C THR A 51 10.67 -6.43 1.27
N VAL A 52 9.59 -6.57 0.49
CA VAL A 52 8.96 -5.45 -0.26
C VAL A 52 8.58 -4.30 0.65
N THR A 53 8.05 -4.59 1.83
CA THR A 53 7.64 -3.57 2.82
C THR A 53 8.78 -2.65 3.26
N ASN A 54 10.04 -3.13 3.20
CA ASN A 54 11.25 -2.37 3.56
C ASN A 54 11.77 -1.49 2.41
N GLY A 55 11.13 -1.56 1.26
CA GLY A 55 11.40 -0.71 0.10
C GLY A 55 12.66 -1.08 -0.69
N ALA A 56 12.97 -0.25 -1.69
CA ALA A 56 14.00 -0.53 -2.68
C ALA A 56 15.40 -0.75 -2.10
N ALA A 57 15.75 -0.08 -1.00
CA ALA A 57 17.08 -0.23 -0.39
C ALA A 57 17.28 -1.64 0.16
N ALA A 58 16.29 -2.17 0.88
CA ALA A 58 16.35 -3.53 1.41
C ALA A 58 16.34 -4.58 0.27
N LEU A 59 15.49 -4.38 -0.75
CA LEU A 59 15.45 -5.27 -1.92
C LEU A 59 16.78 -5.31 -2.69
N VAL A 60 17.48 -4.19 -2.83
CA VAL A 60 18.81 -4.13 -3.47
C VAL A 60 19.87 -4.82 -2.63
N SER A 61 19.87 -4.57 -1.31
CA SER A 61 20.77 -5.27 -0.38
C SER A 61 20.59 -6.79 -0.46
N LEU A 62 19.33 -7.24 -0.46
CA LEU A 62 18.96 -8.65 -0.63
C LEU A 62 19.36 -9.19 -2.01
N ALA A 63 19.09 -8.43 -3.10
CA ALA A 63 19.37 -8.85 -4.47
C ALA A 63 20.85 -9.07 -4.73
N MET A 64 21.71 -8.29 -4.10
CA MET A 64 23.14 -8.27 -4.38
C MET A 64 24.00 -8.89 -3.27
N ASP A 65 23.38 -9.31 -2.16
CA ASP A 65 24.07 -9.82 -0.97
C ASP A 65 25.11 -8.81 -0.41
N ILE A 66 24.80 -7.49 -0.43
CA ILE A 66 25.69 -6.41 0.01
C ILE A 66 25.03 -5.52 1.05
N PRO A 67 25.79 -4.93 1.98
CA PRO A 67 25.26 -3.95 2.91
C PRO A 67 24.98 -2.60 2.23
N LEU A 68 24.15 -1.76 2.85
CA LEU A 68 23.84 -0.40 2.36
C LEU A 68 25.08 0.50 2.25
N SER A 69 26.14 0.18 3.00
CA SER A 69 27.42 0.92 2.99
C SER A 69 28.37 0.50 1.87
N ASP A 70 28.00 -0.50 1.07
CA ASP A 70 28.85 -0.96 -0.04
C ASP A 70 29.03 0.17 -1.07
N PRO A 71 30.24 0.44 -1.55
CA PRO A 71 30.49 1.48 -2.56
C PRO A 71 29.71 1.31 -3.87
N ALA A 72 29.35 0.06 -4.24
CA ALA A 72 28.56 -0.23 -5.43
C ALA A 72 27.04 -0.12 -5.19
N PHE A 73 26.58 0.02 -3.94
CA PHE A 73 25.18 -0.03 -3.57
C PHE A 73 24.32 0.95 -4.37
N GLU A 74 24.72 2.21 -4.45
CA GLU A 74 23.93 3.24 -5.14
C GLU A 74 23.81 2.95 -6.64
N ASN A 75 24.82 2.40 -7.29
CA ASN A 75 24.76 2.01 -8.69
C ASN A 75 23.75 0.84 -8.90
N HIS A 76 23.76 -0.14 -8.01
CA HIS A 76 22.78 -1.24 -8.01
C HIS A 76 21.37 -0.71 -7.75
N ARG A 77 21.21 0.22 -6.81
CA ARG A 77 19.92 0.85 -6.51
C ARG A 77 19.35 1.59 -7.73
N GLN A 78 20.15 2.35 -8.43
CA GLN A 78 19.72 3.05 -9.64
C GLN A 78 19.35 2.06 -10.75
N THR A 79 20.07 0.95 -10.87
CA THR A 79 19.77 -0.10 -11.85
C THR A 79 18.46 -0.80 -11.51
N PHE A 80 18.23 -1.14 -10.23
CA PHE A 80 16.99 -1.71 -9.72
C PHE A 80 15.80 -0.78 -10.00
N LEU A 81 15.90 0.49 -9.63
CA LEU A 81 14.81 1.45 -9.79
C LEU A 81 14.43 1.67 -11.27
N ARG A 82 15.41 1.70 -12.18
CA ARG A 82 15.14 1.78 -13.62
C ARG A 82 14.44 0.52 -14.13
N ALA A 83 14.89 -0.67 -13.71
CA ALA A 83 14.25 -1.93 -14.08
C ALA A 83 12.80 -1.98 -13.57
N TYR A 84 12.58 -1.64 -12.29
CA TYR A 84 11.25 -1.56 -11.71
C TYR A 84 10.36 -0.56 -12.46
N GLN A 85 10.86 0.64 -12.74
CA GLN A 85 10.10 1.68 -13.45
C GLN A 85 9.63 1.21 -14.83
N SER A 86 10.42 0.39 -15.52
CA SER A 86 10.06 -0.13 -16.85
C SER A 86 9.04 -1.27 -16.82
N SER A 87 8.80 -1.89 -15.66
CA SER A 87 7.88 -3.04 -15.51
C SER A 87 6.63 -2.72 -14.67
N ILE A 88 6.45 -1.47 -14.25
CA ILE A 88 5.29 -1.08 -13.41
C ILE A 88 3.97 -1.43 -14.10
N GLY A 89 3.14 -2.21 -13.42
CA GLY A 89 1.81 -2.61 -13.85
C GLY A 89 1.79 -3.81 -14.81
N GLU A 90 2.93 -4.44 -15.11
CA GLU A 90 2.97 -5.63 -15.97
C GLU A 90 2.50 -6.91 -15.26
N ALA A 91 2.76 -7.02 -13.96
CA ALA A 91 2.43 -8.19 -13.15
C ALA A 91 1.68 -7.87 -11.85
N SER A 92 1.59 -6.60 -11.47
CA SER A 92 0.83 -6.15 -10.31
C SER A 92 -0.66 -6.42 -10.49
N GLN A 93 -1.31 -6.87 -9.41
CA GLN A 93 -2.74 -7.19 -9.42
C GLN A 93 -3.44 -6.56 -8.22
N VAL A 94 -4.66 -6.06 -8.45
CA VAL A 94 -5.55 -5.65 -7.36
C VAL A 94 -5.95 -6.90 -6.58
N TYR A 95 -5.90 -6.86 -5.26
CA TYR A 95 -6.35 -7.99 -4.44
C TYR A 95 -7.82 -8.32 -4.71
N SER A 96 -8.15 -9.60 -4.56
CA SER A 96 -9.49 -10.15 -4.86
C SER A 96 -10.60 -9.39 -4.13
N GLY A 97 -11.72 -9.12 -4.82
CA GLY A 97 -12.90 -8.46 -4.26
C GLY A 97 -12.77 -6.93 -4.11
N LEU A 98 -11.56 -6.34 -4.18
CA LEU A 98 -11.40 -4.90 -3.92
C LEU A 98 -11.97 -4.04 -5.06
N ARG A 99 -11.98 -4.51 -6.31
CA ARG A 99 -12.63 -3.76 -7.39
C ARG A 99 -14.14 -3.67 -7.20
N GLU A 100 -14.75 -4.76 -6.76
CA GLU A 100 -16.17 -4.86 -6.42
C GLU A 100 -16.49 -3.96 -5.21
N LEU A 101 -15.64 -3.97 -4.19
CA LEU A 101 -15.78 -3.08 -3.04
C LEU A 101 -15.75 -1.60 -3.47
N LEU A 102 -14.81 -1.20 -4.33
CA LEU A 102 -14.74 0.18 -4.82
C LEU A 102 -15.99 0.57 -5.62
N ALA A 103 -16.61 -0.35 -6.34
CA ALA A 103 -17.90 -0.11 -6.99
C ALA A 103 -19.02 0.10 -5.96
N ILE A 104 -19.07 -0.69 -4.88
CA ILE A 104 -20.02 -0.51 -3.77
C ILE A 104 -19.83 0.86 -3.09
N LEU A 105 -18.57 1.26 -2.81
CA LEU A 105 -18.30 2.59 -2.26
C LEU A 105 -18.82 3.70 -3.15
N LYS A 106 -18.62 3.58 -4.48
CA LYS A 106 -19.16 4.53 -5.47
C LYS A 106 -20.69 4.62 -5.40
N ASP A 107 -21.38 3.48 -5.36
CA ASP A 107 -22.84 3.44 -5.34
C ASP A 107 -23.40 4.07 -4.05
N LYS A 108 -22.66 3.99 -2.95
CA LYS A 108 -22.97 4.66 -1.67
C LYS A 108 -22.47 6.10 -1.59
N ASN A 109 -21.83 6.63 -2.64
CA ASN A 109 -21.20 7.96 -2.67
C ASN A 109 -20.12 8.14 -1.60
N ILE A 110 -19.42 7.09 -1.24
CA ILE A 110 -18.27 7.13 -0.32
C ILE A 110 -17.00 7.22 -1.16
N PRO A 111 -16.26 8.33 -1.12
CA PRO A 111 -15.00 8.48 -1.84
C PRO A 111 -13.92 7.58 -1.24
N TRP A 112 -12.96 7.20 -2.07
CA TRP A 112 -11.79 6.47 -1.65
C TRP A 112 -10.49 7.11 -2.12
N GLY A 113 -9.39 6.82 -1.41
CA GLY A 113 -8.07 7.35 -1.74
C GLY A 113 -6.95 6.40 -1.38
N VAL A 114 -5.73 6.81 -1.73
CA VAL A 114 -4.48 6.14 -1.42
C VAL A 114 -3.55 7.07 -0.65
N ALA A 115 -3.00 6.60 0.47
CA ALA A 115 -1.93 7.26 1.22
C ALA A 115 -0.80 6.26 1.43
N THR A 116 0.31 6.44 0.69
CA THR A 116 1.39 5.44 0.59
C THR A 116 2.77 6.06 0.77
N ASN A 117 3.74 5.25 1.27
CA ASN A 117 5.16 5.62 1.29
C ASN A 117 5.88 5.34 -0.04
N LYS A 118 5.16 4.80 -1.04
CA LYS A 118 5.68 4.67 -2.41
C LYS A 118 5.82 6.04 -3.06
N LEU A 119 6.95 6.30 -3.73
CA LEU A 119 7.16 7.57 -4.43
C LEU A 119 6.13 7.75 -5.57
N ARG A 120 5.67 8.98 -5.78
CA ARG A 120 4.70 9.35 -6.83
C ARG A 120 5.11 8.85 -8.21
N LEU A 121 6.41 8.92 -8.53
CA LEU A 121 6.99 8.41 -9.78
C LEU A 121 6.62 6.95 -10.08
N TYR A 122 6.33 6.15 -9.06
CA TYR A 122 5.96 4.73 -9.19
C TYR A 122 4.48 4.49 -8.88
N ALA A 123 3.91 5.22 -7.93
CA ALA A 123 2.52 5.02 -7.50
C ALA A 123 1.52 5.46 -8.58
N GLU A 124 1.74 6.61 -9.21
CA GLU A 124 0.81 7.16 -10.21
C GLU A 124 0.76 6.33 -11.50
N PRO A 125 1.88 5.88 -12.11
CA PRO A 125 1.84 4.96 -13.24
C PRO A 125 1.18 3.62 -12.90
N LEU A 126 1.41 3.08 -11.70
CA LEU A 126 0.77 1.85 -11.25
C LEU A 126 -0.75 1.99 -11.17
N LEU A 127 -1.26 3.03 -10.52
CA LEU A 127 -2.71 3.27 -10.44
C LEU A 127 -3.32 3.49 -11.84
N THR A 128 -2.58 4.15 -12.74
CA THR A 128 -3.00 4.37 -14.12
C THR A 128 -3.08 3.06 -14.89
N SER A 129 -2.08 2.18 -14.78
CA SER A 129 -2.06 0.89 -15.49
C SER A 129 -3.19 -0.04 -15.02
N LEU A 130 -3.52 0.00 -13.74
CA LEU A 130 -4.59 -0.81 -13.14
C LEU A 130 -6.00 -0.29 -13.46
N ALA A 131 -6.13 0.93 -13.96
CA ALA A 131 -7.38 1.51 -14.47
C ALA A 131 -8.57 1.34 -13.51
N PHE A 132 -8.44 1.80 -12.26
CA PHE A 132 -9.53 1.71 -11.28
C PHE A 132 -10.78 2.46 -11.72
N ASN A 133 -11.95 1.86 -11.51
CA ASN A 133 -13.25 2.48 -11.73
C ASN A 133 -14.18 2.20 -10.53
N PRO A 134 -14.51 3.22 -9.70
CA PRO A 134 -14.10 4.62 -9.82
C PRO A 134 -12.58 4.82 -9.62
N PRO A 135 -11.99 5.88 -10.19
CA PRO A 135 -10.61 6.24 -9.90
C PRO A 135 -10.47 6.70 -8.44
N ALA A 136 -9.26 6.66 -7.89
CA ALA A 136 -8.97 7.22 -6.58
C ALA A 136 -9.25 8.74 -6.57
N GLY A 137 -10.00 9.21 -5.59
CA GLY A 137 -10.26 10.63 -5.38
C GLY A 137 -9.07 11.37 -4.75
N SER A 138 -8.13 10.63 -4.15
CA SER A 138 -6.89 11.14 -3.56
C SER A 138 -5.75 10.15 -3.78
N LEU A 139 -4.57 10.67 -4.13
CA LEU A 139 -3.29 9.96 -4.05
C LEU A 139 -2.32 10.85 -3.28
N VAL A 140 -1.91 10.40 -2.10
CA VAL A 140 -0.91 11.06 -1.27
C VAL A 140 0.33 10.18 -1.17
N THR A 141 1.48 10.78 -1.44
CA THR A 141 2.80 10.15 -1.50
C THR A 141 3.80 10.95 -0.65
N PRO A 142 5.02 10.47 -0.40
CA PRO A 142 6.02 11.22 0.36
C PRO A 142 6.36 12.61 -0.20
N SER A 143 6.10 12.88 -1.48
CA SER A 143 6.33 14.21 -2.08
C SER A 143 5.28 15.25 -1.71
N ASP A 144 4.18 14.85 -1.10
CA ASP A 144 3.04 15.72 -0.78
C ASP A 144 3.02 16.12 0.70
N VAL A 145 3.90 15.54 1.51
CA VAL A 145 3.96 15.70 2.97
C VAL A 145 5.38 15.95 3.44
N VAL A 146 5.51 16.51 4.63
CA VAL A 146 6.82 16.69 5.26
C VAL A 146 7.26 15.38 5.91
N ASN A 147 6.34 14.70 6.58
CA ASN A 147 6.59 13.47 7.29
C ASN A 147 5.74 12.34 6.71
N PRO A 148 6.37 11.30 6.10
CA PRO A 148 5.66 10.11 5.66
C PRO A 148 5.23 9.23 6.85
N LYS A 149 4.39 8.22 6.59
CA LYS A 149 3.99 7.24 7.61
C LYS A 149 5.22 6.65 8.33
N PRO A 150 5.21 6.55 9.65
CA PRO A 150 4.06 6.51 10.58
C PRO A 150 3.48 7.86 11.02
N ASP A 151 3.95 8.99 10.49
CA ASP A 151 3.30 10.28 10.75
C ASP A 151 1.90 10.32 10.09
N PRO A 152 0.86 10.89 10.76
CA PRO A 152 -0.51 10.94 10.22
C PRO A 152 -0.69 11.90 9.04
N GLU A 153 0.29 12.70 8.69
CA GLU A 153 0.16 13.81 7.73
C GLU A 153 -0.43 13.37 6.39
N SER A 154 0.02 12.21 5.87
CA SER A 154 -0.46 11.69 4.58
C SER A 154 -1.94 11.28 4.60
N ILE A 155 -2.40 10.70 5.71
CA ILE A 155 -3.79 10.27 5.88
C ILE A 155 -4.68 11.50 6.09
N LEU A 156 -4.26 12.45 6.94
CA LEU A 156 -4.96 13.71 7.14
C LEU A 156 -5.07 14.53 5.84
N LEU A 157 -4.02 14.53 5.01
CA LEU A 157 -4.07 15.17 3.69
C LEU A 157 -5.05 14.45 2.77
N SER A 158 -5.07 13.11 2.77
CA SER A 158 -6.02 12.34 1.98
C SER A 158 -7.47 12.62 2.41
N CYS A 159 -7.76 12.66 3.72
CA CYS A 159 -9.08 13.06 4.24
C CYS A 159 -9.49 14.45 3.72
N ARG A 160 -8.59 15.45 3.81
CA ARG A 160 -8.86 16.80 3.30
C ARG A 160 -9.18 16.80 1.80
N ASN A 161 -8.41 16.07 0.99
CA ASN A 161 -8.61 15.97 -0.45
C ASN A 161 -9.96 15.33 -0.79
N LEU A 162 -10.43 14.40 0.03
CA LEU A 162 -11.71 13.70 -0.14
C LEU A 162 -12.90 14.44 0.49
N GLY A 163 -12.66 15.55 1.22
CA GLY A 163 -13.70 16.25 1.97
C GLY A 163 -14.25 15.46 3.15
N ALA A 164 -13.46 14.54 3.70
CA ALA A 164 -13.83 13.59 4.73
C ALA A 164 -13.29 14.00 6.10
N ARG A 165 -13.99 13.61 7.15
CA ARG A 165 -13.56 13.76 8.54
C ARG A 165 -12.72 12.54 8.93
N PRO A 166 -11.52 12.71 9.51
CA PRO A 166 -10.68 11.57 9.90
C PRO A 166 -11.41 10.58 10.83
N GLU A 167 -12.15 11.08 11.83
CA GLU A 167 -12.90 10.28 12.81
C GLU A 167 -14.10 9.52 12.22
N LYS A 168 -14.45 9.81 10.96
CA LYS A 168 -15.45 9.09 10.17
C LYS A 168 -14.81 8.42 8.95
N SER A 169 -13.51 8.27 8.91
CA SER A 169 -12.80 7.61 7.82
C SER A 169 -12.16 6.31 8.27
N VAL A 170 -12.03 5.38 7.34
CA VAL A 170 -11.33 4.11 7.55
C VAL A 170 -9.99 4.17 6.85
N TYR A 171 -8.93 3.75 7.54
CA TYR A 171 -7.60 3.55 6.95
C TYR A 171 -7.20 2.07 7.01
N VAL A 172 -6.77 1.52 5.88
CA VAL A 172 -6.37 0.12 5.71
C VAL A 172 -4.90 0.05 5.34
N GLY A 173 -4.12 -0.77 6.03
CA GLY A 173 -2.71 -1.00 5.72
C GLY A 173 -2.18 -2.33 6.23
N ASP A 174 -1.06 -2.79 5.68
CA ASP A 174 -0.45 -4.09 5.95
C ASP A 174 0.84 -4.03 6.78
N HIS A 175 1.13 -2.86 7.40
CA HIS A 175 2.32 -2.69 8.22
C HIS A 175 2.01 -1.88 9.49
N LEU A 176 2.81 -2.08 10.57
CA LEU A 176 2.67 -1.34 11.83
C LEU A 176 2.62 0.18 11.62
N ARG A 177 3.48 0.74 10.74
CA ARG A 177 3.49 2.18 10.43
C ARG A 177 2.17 2.71 9.88
N ASP A 178 1.38 1.86 9.23
CA ASP A 178 0.06 2.22 8.70
C ASP A 178 -0.94 2.38 9.83
N ILE A 179 -0.92 1.43 10.76
CA ILE A 179 -1.81 1.45 11.92
C ILE A 179 -1.46 2.61 12.86
N GLU A 180 -0.17 2.86 13.08
CA GLU A 180 0.28 4.02 13.86
C GLU A 180 -0.19 5.34 13.23
N ALA A 181 0.00 5.52 11.91
CA ALA A 181 -0.43 6.71 11.19
C ALA A 181 -1.95 6.88 11.19
N GLY A 182 -2.71 5.79 10.92
CA GLY A 182 -4.17 5.80 10.92
C GLY A 182 -4.76 6.18 12.28
N ARG A 183 -4.23 5.59 13.35
CA ARG A 183 -4.63 5.91 14.74
C ARG A 183 -4.28 7.34 15.11
N ALA A 184 -3.08 7.80 14.77
CA ALA A 184 -2.66 9.17 15.03
C ALA A 184 -3.48 10.20 14.23
N ALA A 185 -3.98 9.83 13.05
CA ALA A 185 -4.93 10.63 12.28
C ALA A 185 -6.35 10.62 12.87
N GLY A 186 -6.69 9.70 13.78
CA GLY A 186 -8.01 9.54 14.35
C GLY A 186 -8.97 8.72 13.50
N CYS A 187 -8.47 7.97 12.51
CA CYS A 187 -9.27 7.07 11.67
C CYS A 187 -9.56 5.74 12.37
N CYS A 188 -10.65 5.07 11.96
CA CYS A 188 -10.81 3.65 12.21
C CYS A 188 -9.75 2.89 11.39
N THR A 189 -9.01 1.98 12.03
CA THR A 189 -7.87 1.30 11.41
C THR A 189 -8.12 -0.18 11.18
N ILE A 190 -7.74 -0.69 10.00
CA ILE A 190 -7.82 -2.10 9.66
C ILE A 190 -6.43 -2.60 9.28
N ALA A 191 -5.92 -3.58 10.02
CA ALA A 191 -4.68 -4.28 9.69
C ALA A 191 -4.95 -5.38 8.67
N ALA A 192 -4.31 -5.30 7.51
CA ALA A 192 -4.42 -6.25 6.42
C ALA A 192 -3.32 -7.32 6.53
N ALA A 193 -3.58 -8.39 7.32
CA ALA A 193 -2.60 -9.46 7.56
C ALA A 193 -2.35 -10.36 6.34
N TYR A 194 -2.99 -10.09 5.21
CA TYR A 194 -2.73 -10.76 3.93
C TYR A 194 -1.60 -10.11 3.11
N GLY A 195 -1.09 -8.95 3.56
CA GLY A 195 -0.05 -8.19 2.88
C GLY A 195 1.37 -8.75 3.07
N TYR A 196 2.36 -7.86 3.10
CA TYR A 196 3.78 -8.23 3.13
C TYR A 196 4.31 -8.25 4.57
N LEU A 197 4.00 -9.30 5.29
CA LEU A 197 4.47 -9.48 6.67
C LEU A 197 5.91 -10.00 6.71
N GLU A 198 6.73 -9.41 7.57
CA GLU A 198 8.05 -9.94 7.87
C GLU A 198 7.97 -11.21 8.74
N PRO A 199 8.99 -12.08 8.68
CA PRO A 199 9.04 -13.26 9.55
C PRO A 199 8.96 -12.87 11.03
N GLY A 200 7.96 -13.40 11.74
CA GLY A 200 7.76 -13.14 13.16
C GLY A 200 6.92 -11.91 13.50
N GLU A 201 6.47 -11.13 12.53
CA GLU A 201 5.50 -10.07 12.77
C GLU A 201 4.15 -10.63 13.25
N ASN A 202 3.53 -9.90 14.17
CA ASN A 202 2.22 -10.23 14.70
C ASN A 202 1.26 -9.04 14.51
N PRO A 203 0.49 -8.98 13.42
CA PRO A 203 -0.45 -7.88 13.16
C PRO A 203 -1.50 -7.67 14.26
N ALA A 204 -1.84 -8.72 15.00
CA ALA A 204 -2.76 -8.61 16.13
C ALA A 204 -2.20 -7.76 17.30
N ALA A 205 -0.89 -7.56 17.36
CA ALA A 205 -0.23 -6.73 18.36
C ALA A 205 -0.10 -5.25 17.93
N TRP A 206 -0.43 -4.87 16.68
CA TRP A 206 -0.29 -3.49 16.19
C TRP A 206 -1.33 -2.53 16.78
N GLY A 207 -2.40 -3.06 17.40
CA GLY A 207 -3.44 -2.27 18.04
C GLY A 207 -4.38 -1.57 17.04
N ALA A 208 -4.59 -2.18 15.87
CA ALA A 208 -5.63 -1.78 14.94
C ALA A 208 -7.03 -2.05 15.54
N ASP A 209 -8.04 -1.28 15.09
CA ASP A 209 -9.43 -1.51 15.51
C ASP A 209 -9.97 -2.83 14.97
N HIS A 210 -9.50 -3.23 13.77
CA HIS A 210 -9.84 -4.50 13.13
C HIS A 210 -8.61 -5.16 12.52
N LEU A 211 -8.65 -6.50 12.43
CA LEU A 211 -7.66 -7.35 11.77
C LEU A 211 -8.39 -8.26 10.77
N VAL A 212 -7.87 -8.36 9.55
CA VAL A 212 -8.37 -9.24 8.50
C VAL A 212 -7.25 -10.09 7.92
N GLY A 213 -7.51 -11.37 7.69
CA GLY A 213 -6.54 -12.34 7.18
C GLY A 213 -6.58 -12.49 5.65
N SER A 214 -7.58 -11.90 4.98
CA SER A 214 -7.69 -11.91 3.51
C SER A 214 -8.38 -10.65 3.00
N SER A 215 -8.25 -10.39 1.70
CA SER A 215 -8.93 -9.27 1.05
C SER A 215 -10.45 -9.48 0.99
N GLU A 216 -10.91 -10.72 0.94
CA GLU A 216 -12.34 -11.08 1.02
C GLU A 216 -12.92 -10.71 2.40
N GLU A 217 -12.21 -11.04 3.49
CA GLU A 217 -12.59 -10.62 4.85
C GLU A 217 -12.62 -9.09 4.98
N LEU A 218 -11.67 -8.38 4.33
CA LEU A 218 -11.66 -6.91 4.28
C LEU A 218 -12.93 -6.38 3.60
N CYS A 219 -13.30 -6.96 2.45
CA CYS A 219 -14.51 -6.56 1.72
C CYS A 219 -15.76 -6.76 2.57
N GLU A 220 -15.92 -7.93 3.20
CA GLU A 220 -17.05 -8.23 4.08
C GLU A 220 -17.12 -7.27 5.29
N LEU A 221 -15.97 -6.98 5.90
CA LEU A 221 -15.90 -6.06 7.03
C LEU A 221 -16.28 -4.64 6.61
N LEU A 222 -15.70 -4.12 5.51
CA LEU A 222 -15.99 -2.77 5.04
C LEU A 222 -17.45 -2.60 4.62
N VAL A 223 -18.06 -3.61 3.96
CA VAL A 223 -19.49 -3.57 3.64
C VAL A 223 -20.33 -3.42 4.91
N ARG A 224 -20.02 -4.15 5.99
CA ARG A 224 -20.72 -4.02 7.28
C ARG A 224 -20.51 -2.67 7.96
N ILE A 225 -19.31 -2.06 7.82
CA ILE A 225 -19.01 -0.76 8.44
C ILE A 225 -19.73 0.39 7.73
N ILE A 226 -19.95 0.26 6.41
CA ILE A 226 -20.58 1.31 5.59
C ILE A 226 -22.11 1.16 5.45
N GLU A 227 -22.70 0.10 5.98
CA GLU A 227 -24.17 -0.11 6.08
C GLU A 227 -24.76 0.67 7.24
#